data_b35939027b60a23070c0e206f57defdf
#
_entry.id   b35939027b60a23070c0e206f57defdf
#
_cell.length_a   1.000
_cell.length_b   1.000
_cell.length_c   1.000
_cell.angle_alpha   90.00
_cell.angle_beta   90.00
_cell.angle_gamma   90.00
#
_symmetry.space_group_name_H-M   'P 1'
#
loop_
_entity.id
_entity.type
_entity.pdbx_description
1 polymer ?
#
loop_
_entity_poly.entity_id
_entity_poly.type
_entity_poly.pdbx_seq_one_letter_code
_entity_poly.pdbx_strand_id
1 'polypeptide(L)'
;MKRWQFWIGVFISVFFLYLALRGLEFGEMWEALQGAVYWWLIPGVAIYFIGVWVRSWRWHYLLRPLKTIPTKKMFPIVTIGYMGNNIYPARAGEILRAVILKRRENVAISASLATIIVERVYDGVVMLAFVFLNLPELAGLTGESGFVGNIQTLALVGAAAFVGALTLFLLAAMFPSRAEGILTWMVNRFIPERFRDRVLKVILPFLTGLESLRSPKEALMVFVTSVVIWLLETGKYWFVMHAFDFDVSFFALMLMNGIVNLATTIPSAPGYVGTFDAPGIAVLQAYGVNQATAAGYTVVLHVALWLPITILGAIYMTREGIHWRQDMAKLQQEAVEEDKTNPPLEPT
;
A
#
# COMPACT_ATOMS: atom_id res chain seq x y z
N MET A 1 13.01 5.81 14.54
CA MET A 1 13.13 4.35 14.23
C MET A 1 14.43 3.82 14.82
N LYS A 2 14.40 2.67 15.46
CA LYS A 2 15.63 2.02 15.96
C LYS A 2 16.46 1.59 14.74
N ARG A 3 17.76 1.84 14.73
CA ARG A 3 18.69 1.53 13.62
C ARG A 3 18.58 0.09 13.08
N TRP A 4 18.24 -0.88 13.93
CA TRP A 4 18.13 -2.29 13.55
C TRP A 4 16.98 -2.58 12.57
N GLN A 5 15.83 -1.88 12.67
CA GLN A 5 14.68 -2.05 11.75
C GLN A 5 15.04 -1.66 10.31
N PHE A 6 15.84 -0.61 10.14
CA PHE A 6 16.38 -0.23 8.84
C PHE A 6 17.27 -1.32 8.26
N TRP A 7 18.18 -1.88 9.06
CA TRP A 7 19.09 -2.93 8.60
C TRP A 7 18.39 -4.26 8.28
N ILE A 8 17.31 -4.61 8.97
CA ILE A 8 16.46 -5.76 8.60
C ILE A 8 15.84 -5.53 7.22
N GLY A 9 15.27 -4.35 6.96
CA GLY A 9 14.72 -4.02 5.64
C GLY A 9 15.78 -4.09 4.53
N VAL A 10 16.98 -3.58 4.79
CA VAL A 10 18.11 -3.69 3.85
C VAL A 10 18.50 -5.15 3.62
N PHE A 11 18.59 -5.97 4.66
CA PHE A 11 18.91 -7.40 4.54
C PHE A 11 17.87 -8.13 3.69
N ILE A 12 16.59 -7.91 3.95
CA ILE A 12 15.50 -8.50 3.16
C ILE A 12 15.62 -8.07 1.69
N SER A 13 15.85 -6.79 1.43
CA SER A 13 16.03 -6.27 0.07
C SER A 13 17.22 -6.89 -0.65
N VAL A 14 18.36 -6.99 0.01
CA VAL A 14 19.56 -7.62 -0.55
C VAL A 14 19.32 -9.10 -0.83
N PHE A 15 18.63 -9.81 0.05
CA PHE A 15 18.27 -11.21 -0.17
C PHE A 15 17.37 -11.38 -1.41
N PHE A 16 16.32 -10.58 -1.56
CA PHE A 16 15.45 -10.65 -2.73
C PHE A 16 16.17 -10.21 -4.02
N LEU A 17 17.03 -9.19 -3.96
CA LEU A 17 17.87 -8.81 -5.10
C LEU A 17 18.82 -9.93 -5.50
N TYR A 18 19.46 -10.60 -4.55
CA TYR A 18 20.29 -11.74 -4.84
C TYR A 18 19.51 -12.84 -5.57
N LEU A 19 18.28 -13.14 -5.11
CA LEU A 19 17.42 -14.11 -5.80
C LEU A 19 17.06 -13.66 -7.22
N ALA A 20 16.76 -12.38 -7.41
CA ALA A 20 16.40 -11.82 -8.70
C ALA A 20 17.54 -11.81 -9.71
N LEU A 21 18.77 -11.56 -9.23
CA LEU A 21 19.96 -11.38 -10.08
C LEU A 21 20.79 -12.66 -10.21
N ARG A 22 20.46 -13.72 -9.46
CA ARG A 22 21.19 -14.98 -9.53
C ARG A 22 21.02 -15.62 -10.91
N GLY A 23 22.13 -15.82 -11.62
CA GLY A 23 22.13 -16.39 -12.96
C GLY A 23 21.76 -15.41 -14.07
N LEU A 24 21.59 -14.12 -13.76
CA LEU A 24 21.25 -13.10 -14.73
C LEU A 24 22.48 -12.76 -15.60
N GLU A 25 22.29 -12.81 -16.90
CA GLU A 25 23.26 -12.31 -17.88
C GLU A 25 23.04 -10.80 -18.09
N PHE A 26 23.87 -10.00 -17.43
CA PHE A 26 23.76 -8.53 -17.46
C PHE A 26 23.90 -7.95 -18.87
N GLY A 27 24.65 -8.62 -19.76
CA GLY A 27 24.78 -8.22 -21.17
C GLY A 27 23.45 -8.27 -21.90
N GLU A 28 22.74 -9.40 -21.81
CA GLU A 28 21.42 -9.57 -22.43
C GLU A 28 20.37 -8.61 -21.84
N MET A 29 20.40 -8.40 -20.52
CA MET A 29 19.53 -7.41 -19.89
C MET A 29 19.79 -6.00 -20.42
N TRP A 30 21.06 -5.64 -20.62
CA TRP A 30 21.43 -4.35 -21.17
C TRP A 30 20.97 -4.18 -22.63
N GLU A 31 21.10 -5.24 -23.44
CA GLU A 31 20.56 -5.26 -24.81
C GLU A 31 19.04 -5.09 -24.82
N ALA A 32 18.31 -5.80 -23.94
CA ALA A 32 16.86 -5.63 -23.78
C ALA A 32 16.48 -4.19 -23.40
N LEU A 33 17.25 -3.56 -22.51
CA LEU A 33 17.04 -2.16 -22.12
C LEU A 33 17.32 -1.19 -23.30
N GLN A 34 18.37 -1.43 -24.08
CA GLN A 34 18.69 -0.59 -25.23
C GLN A 34 17.67 -0.73 -26.38
N GLY A 35 17.14 -1.94 -26.58
CA GLY A 35 16.11 -2.21 -27.57
C GLY A 35 14.71 -1.72 -27.21
N ALA A 36 14.50 -1.30 -25.95
CA ALA A 36 13.18 -0.93 -25.48
C ALA A 36 12.62 0.34 -26.13
N VAL A 37 11.34 0.32 -26.50
CA VAL A 37 10.59 1.41 -27.10
C VAL A 37 9.97 2.29 -26.01
N TYR A 38 10.73 3.18 -25.43
CA TYR A 38 10.37 3.96 -24.24
C TYR A 38 9.16 4.89 -24.38
N TRP A 39 8.66 5.15 -25.59
CA TRP A 39 7.43 5.92 -25.83
C TRP A 39 6.19 5.31 -25.14
N TRP A 40 6.17 4.00 -24.94
CA TRP A 40 5.11 3.29 -24.23
C TRP A 40 5.05 3.63 -22.73
N LEU A 41 6.10 4.20 -22.17
CA LEU A 41 6.06 4.70 -20.79
C LEU A 41 5.14 5.90 -20.63
N ILE A 42 4.92 6.71 -21.69
CA ILE A 42 4.05 7.89 -21.62
C ILE A 42 2.61 7.49 -21.25
N PRO A 43 1.91 6.62 -22.01
CA PRO A 43 0.58 6.16 -21.62
C PRO A 43 0.61 5.36 -20.32
N GLY A 44 1.67 4.60 -20.03
CA GLY A 44 1.84 3.88 -18.77
C GLY A 44 1.86 4.81 -17.56
N VAL A 45 2.62 5.90 -17.61
CA VAL A 45 2.67 6.91 -16.56
C VAL A 45 1.37 7.72 -16.49
N ALA A 46 0.73 8.01 -17.63
CA ALA A 46 -0.54 8.71 -17.65
C ALA A 46 -1.64 7.90 -16.93
N ILE A 47 -1.79 6.60 -17.24
CA ILE A 47 -2.76 5.74 -16.57
C ILE A 47 -2.45 5.58 -15.08
N TYR A 48 -1.17 5.58 -14.70
CA TYR A 48 -0.76 5.58 -13.30
C TYR A 48 -1.30 6.81 -12.54
N PHE A 49 -1.16 8.01 -13.10
CA PHE A 49 -1.69 9.23 -12.46
C PHE A 49 -3.22 9.27 -12.44
N ILE A 50 -3.89 8.69 -13.43
CA ILE A 50 -5.34 8.45 -13.36
C ILE A 50 -5.66 7.56 -12.15
N GLY A 51 -4.90 6.49 -11.94
CA GLY A 51 -5.03 5.61 -10.77
C GLY A 51 -4.83 6.37 -9.44
N VAL A 52 -3.83 7.26 -9.35
CA VAL A 52 -3.60 8.10 -8.16
C VAL A 52 -4.77 9.06 -7.92
N TRP A 53 -5.37 9.61 -9.00
CA TRP A 53 -6.58 10.42 -8.88
C TRP A 53 -7.77 9.63 -8.36
N VAL A 54 -8.01 8.41 -8.89
CA VAL A 54 -9.08 7.52 -8.41
C VAL A 54 -8.84 7.11 -6.95
N ARG A 55 -7.59 6.89 -6.50
CA ARG A 55 -7.24 6.65 -5.10
C ARG A 55 -7.59 7.86 -4.21
N SER A 56 -7.34 9.07 -4.69
CA SER A 56 -7.69 10.30 -3.98
C SER A 56 -9.21 10.48 -3.89
N TRP A 57 -9.92 10.11 -4.94
CA TRP A 57 -11.38 10.11 -4.98
C TRP A 57 -11.98 9.06 -4.04
N ARG A 58 -11.44 7.82 -4.02
CA ARG A 58 -11.83 6.77 -3.06
C ARG A 58 -11.64 7.25 -1.62
N TRP A 59 -10.50 7.85 -1.31
CA TRP A 59 -10.23 8.34 0.04
C TRP A 59 -11.17 9.49 0.46
N HIS A 60 -11.60 10.33 -0.47
CA HIS A 60 -12.68 11.30 -0.24
C HIS A 60 -13.93 10.62 0.32
N TYR A 61 -14.36 9.49 -0.24
CA TYR A 61 -15.54 8.75 0.25
C TYR A 61 -15.32 8.18 1.65
N LEU A 62 -14.16 7.59 1.90
CA LEU A 62 -13.82 7.03 3.21
C LEU A 62 -13.78 8.12 4.32
N LEU A 63 -13.43 9.34 3.97
CA LEU A 63 -13.37 10.45 4.93
C LEU A 63 -14.71 11.18 5.11
N ARG A 64 -15.72 10.97 4.27
CA ARG A 64 -17.01 11.69 4.32
C ARG A 64 -17.69 11.70 5.68
N PRO A 65 -17.72 10.59 6.45
CA PRO A 65 -18.30 10.60 7.79
C PRO A 65 -17.57 11.54 8.77
N LEU A 66 -16.27 11.74 8.55
CA LEU A 66 -15.42 12.59 9.39
C LEU A 66 -15.46 14.05 8.90
N LYS A 67 -15.23 14.22 7.59
CA LYS A 67 -15.21 15.53 6.93
C LYS A 67 -15.29 15.37 5.42
N THR A 68 -16.11 16.16 4.76
CA THR A 68 -16.18 16.24 3.30
C THR A 68 -15.04 17.10 2.76
N ILE A 69 -14.04 16.47 2.14
CA ILE A 69 -12.86 17.15 1.59
C ILE A 69 -12.82 16.92 0.06
N PRO A 70 -12.74 17.96 -0.77
CA PRO A 70 -12.71 17.79 -2.22
C PRO A 70 -11.52 16.97 -2.70
N THR A 71 -11.73 16.10 -3.71
CA THR A 71 -10.69 15.23 -4.28
C THR A 71 -9.45 16.04 -4.73
N LYS A 72 -9.64 17.25 -5.26
CA LYS A 72 -8.52 18.14 -5.66
C LYS A 72 -7.59 18.48 -4.51
N LYS A 73 -8.09 18.60 -3.29
CA LYS A 73 -7.27 18.82 -2.08
C LYS A 73 -6.63 17.52 -1.57
N MET A 74 -7.26 16.38 -1.83
CA MET A 74 -6.75 15.07 -1.43
C MET A 74 -5.60 14.60 -2.31
N PHE A 75 -5.63 14.92 -3.60
CA PHE A 75 -4.62 14.46 -4.57
C PHE A 75 -3.17 14.82 -4.18
N PRO A 76 -2.83 16.06 -3.79
CA PRO A 76 -1.49 16.38 -3.29
C PRO A 76 -1.11 15.57 -2.05
N ILE A 77 -2.05 15.38 -1.10
CA ILE A 77 -1.79 14.65 0.13
C ILE A 77 -1.48 13.17 -0.16
N VAL A 78 -2.27 12.54 -1.05
CA VAL A 78 -2.05 11.17 -1.50
C VAL A 78 -0.71 11.04 -2.23
N THR A 79 -0.39 11.98 -3.13
CA THR A 79 0.86 12.02 -3.89
C THR A 79 2.08 12.13 -2.96
N ILE A 80 2.03 13.02 -1.96
CA ILE A 80 3.08 13.14 -0.94
C ILE A 80 3.21 11.85 -0.13
N GLY A 81 2.09 11.18 0.17
CA GLY A 81 2.10 9.89 0.84
C GLY A 81 2.83 8.81 0.04
N TYR A 82 2.59 8.72 -1.28
CA TYR A 82 3.30 7.79 -2.16
C TYR A 82 4.79 8.10 -2.23
N MET A 83 5.16 9.37 -2.40
CA MET A 83 6.56 9.79 -2.29
C MET A 83 7.17 9.36 -0.94
N GLY A 84 6.42 9.55 0.14
CA GLY A 84 6.84 9.12 1.48
C GLY A 84 7.11 7.62 1.57
N ASN A 85 6.26 6.78 0.98
CA ASN A 85 6.47 5.34 0.92
C ASN A 85 7.70 4.95 0.08
N ASN A 86 8.02 5.74 -0.94
CA ASN A 86 9.18 5.50 -1.81
C ASN A 86 10.51 5.90 -1.15
N ILE A 87 10.51 6.91 -0.28
CA ILE A 87 11.72 7.47 0.31
C ILE A 87 11.97 6.93 1.73
N TYR A 88 10.88 6.73 2.51
CA TYR A 88 10.98 6.30 3.90
C TYR A 88 10.64 4.82 4.04
N PRO A 89 11.31 4.09 4.94
CA PRO A 89 11.02 2.68 5.19
C PRO A 89 9.67 2.50 5.92
N ALA A 90 9.20 1.26 5.97
CA ALA A 90 8.01 0.83 6.72
C ALA A 90 6.72 1.60 6.37
N ARG A 91 6.55 1.98 5.08
CA ARG A 91 5.36 2.69 4.58
C ARG A 91 5.03 3.97 5.38
N ALA A 92 6.06 4.69 5.82
CA ALA A 92 5.89 5.91 6.60
C ALA A 92 5.08 7.00 5.87
N GLY A 93 4.93 6.91 4.56
CA GLY A 93 4.06 7.80 3.78
C GLY A 93 2.58 7.70 4.14
N GLU A 94 2.11 6.57 4.68
CA GLU A 94 0.72 6.44 5.17
C GLU A 94 0.51 7.28 6.44
N ILE A 95 1.50 7.30 7.33
CA ILE A 95 1.51 8.19 8.51
C ILE A 95 1.61 9.65 8.06
N LEU A 96 2.46 9.94 7.08
CA LEU A 96 2.61 11.27 6.52
C LEU A 96 1.29 11.82 5.95
N ARG A 97 0.52 11.00 5.23
CA ARG A 97 -0.83 11.36 4.77
C ARG A 97 -1.74 11.78 5.93
N ALA A 98 -1.78 11.00 7.01
CA ALA A 98 -2.62 11.27 8.18
C ALA A 98 -2.19 12.56 8.90
N VAL A 99 -0.88 12.79 9.03
CA VAL A 99 -0.30 14.01 9.63
C VAL A 99 -0.65 15.26 8.81
N ILE A 100 -0.48 15.20 7.48
CA ILE A 100 -0.83 16.33 6.61
C ILE A 100 -2.33 16.62 6.67
N LEU A 101 -3.16 15.59 6.70
CA LEU A 101 -4.61 15.73 6.80
C LEU A 101 -5.01 16.37 8.14
N LYS A 102 -4.39 15.99 9.26
CA LYS A 102 -4.59 16.64 10.56
C LYS A 102 -4.23 18.12 10.49
N ARG A 103 -3.08 18.44 9.92
CA ARG A 103 -2.61 19.84 9.83
C ARG A 103 -3.52 20.72 8.98
N ARG A 104 -4.03 20.19 7.85
CA ARG A 104 -4.79 20.98 6.85
C ARG A 104 -6.28 21.02 7.10
N GLU A 105 -6.81 19.91 7.51
CA GLU A 105 -8.24 19.70 7.57
C GLU A 105 -8.74 19.40 8.99
N ASN A 106 -7.83 19.37 9.98
CA ASN A 106 -8.09 19.09 11.40
C ASN A 106 -8.81 17.74 11.65
N VAL A 107 -8.52 16.72 10.81
CA VAL A 107 -9.03 15.34 10.99
C VAL A 107 -8.08 14.58 11.91
N ALA A 108 -8.59 13.83 12.89
CA ALA A 108 -7.78 13.05 13.82
C ALA A 108 -6.88 12.05 13.09
N ILE A 109 -5.60 11.95 13.48
CA ILE A 109 -4.62 11.04 12.85
C ILE A 109 -5.08 9.59 12.94
N SER A 110 -5.58 9.15 14.10
CA SER A 110 -6.07 7.78 14.31
C SER A 110 -7.29 7.45 13.43
N ALA A 111 -8.24 8.37 13.26
CA ALA A 111 -9.37 8.20 12.35
C ALA A 111 -8.92 8.15 10.88
N SER A 112 -7.95 8.99 10.49
CA SER A 112 -7.34 8.96 9.15
C SER A 112 -6.62 7.63 8.89
N LEU A 113 -5.85 7.13 9.86
CA LEU A 113 -5.18 5.84 9.76
C LEU A 113 -6.17 4.68 9.65
N ALA A 114 -7.31 4.74 10.36
CA ALA A 114 -8.38 3.75 10.20
C ALA A 114 -8.86 3.66 8.75
N THR A 115 -9.14 4.81 8.12
CA THR A 115 -9.56 4.82 6.71
C THR A 115 -8.47 4.29 5.77
N ILE A 116 -7.19 4.55 6.05
CA ILE A 116 -6.06 4.03 5.29
C ILE A 116 -5.95 2.50 5.45
N ILE A 117 -6.16 1.97 6.66
CA ILE A 117 -6.17 0.52 6.90
C ILE A 117 -7.34 -0.13 6.15
N VAL A 118 -8.53 0.49 6.15
CA VAL A 118 -9.66 0.02 5.34
C VAL A 118 -9.28 -0.04 3.86
N GLU A 119 -8.64 1.01 3.30
CA GLU A 119 -8.12 0.97 1.93
C GLU A 119 -7.22 -0.25 1.71
N ARG A 120 -6.27 -0.53 2.62
CA ARG A 120 -5.34 -1.66 2.49
C ARG A 120 -6.06 -3.01 2.53
N VAL A 121 -7.10 -3.15 3.34
CA VAL A 121 -7.88 -4.39 3.40
C VAL A 121 -8.63 -4.64 2.08
N TYR A 122 -9.31 -3.63 1.54
CA TYR A 122 -9.97 -3.76 0.23
C TYR A 122 -8.97 -4.02 -0.90
N ASP A 123 -7.85 -3.32 -0.90
CA ASP A 123 -6.76 -3.55 -1.86
C ASP A 123 -6.25 -4.99 -1.77
N GLY A 124 -6.03 -5.52 -0.56
CA GLY A 124 -5.61 -6.90 -0.33
C GLY A 124 -6.63 -7.92 -0.86
N VAL A 125 -7.92 -7.71 -0.63
CA VAL A 125 -8.98 -8.57 -1.16
C VAL A 125 -8.96 -8.59 -2.69
N VAL A 126 -8.82 -7.43 -3.35
CA VAL A 126 -8.77 -7.35 -4.82
C VAL A 126 -7.50 -8.00 -5.37
N MET A 127 -6.34 -7.77 -4.75
CA MET A 127 -5.08 -8.41 -5.16
C MET A 127 -5.15 -9.93 -5.05
N LEU A 128 -5.73 -10.45 -3.97
CA LEU A 128 -5.95 -11.89 -3.81
C LEU A 128 -6.94 -12.43 -4.86
N ALA A 129 -8.00 -11.69 -5.17
CA ALA A 129 -8.91 -12.05 -6.25
C ALA A 129 -8.16 -12.14 -7.59
N PHE A 130 -7.24 -11.21 -7.88
CA PHE A 130 -6.39 -11.26 -9.08
C PHE A 130 -5.51 -12.50 -9.10
N VAL A 131 -4.92 -12.86 -7.96
CA VAL A 131 -4.12 -14.09 -7.85
C VAL A 131 -4.99 -15.32 -8.10
N PHE A 132 -6.14 -15.45 -7.42
CA PHE A 132 -7.01 -16.63 -7.57
C PHE A 132 -7.60 -16.78 -8.98
N LEU A 133 -7.98 -15.67 -9.62
CA LEU A 133 -8.54 -15.72 -10.99
C LEU A 133 -7.51 -16.21 -12.01
N ASN A 134 -6.21 -16.02 -11.75
CA ASN A 134 -5.15 -16.35 -12.69
C ASN A 134 -4.36 -17.63 -12.33
N LEU A 135 -4.61 -18.22 -11.16
CA LEU A 135 -3.96 -19.48 -10.77
C LEU A 135 -4.19 -20.63 -11.76
N PRO A 136 -5.40 -20.83 -12.34
CA PRO A 136 -5.62 -21.90 -13.30
C PRO A 136 -4.76 -21.77 -14.57
N GLU A 137 -4.57 -20.56 -15.09
CA GLU A 137 -3.68 -20.30 -16.25
C GLU A 137 -2.22 -20.66 -15.89
N LEU A 138 -1.75 -20.19 -14.75
CA LEU A 138 -0.39 -20.48 -14.29
C LEU A 138 -0.16 -21.98 -14.03
N ALA A 139 -1.15 -22.67 -13.42
CA ALA A 139 -1.08 -24.11 -13.18
C ALA A 139 -1.00 -24.91 -14.48
N GLY A 140 -1.69 -24.48 -15.52
CA GLY A 140 -1.62 -25.08 -16.87
C GLY A 140 -0.23 -24.97 -17.51
N LEU A 141 0.55 -23.96 -17.17
CA LEU A 141 1.89 -23.73 -17.71
C LEU A 141 3.00 -24.48 -16.93
N THR A 142 2.89 -24.54 -15.60
CA THR A 142 3.99 -24.99 -14.72
C THR A 142 3.71 -26.31 -13.98
N GLY A 143 2.50 -26.84 -14.08
CA GLY A 143 2.04 -27.96 -13.26
C GLY A 143 1.66 -27.54 -11.82
N GLU A 144 1.00 -28.44 -11.06
CA GLU A 144 0.47 -28.13 -9.72
C GLU A 144 1.52 -28.13 -8.60
N SER A 145 2.78 -28.47 -8.88
CA SER A 145 3.84 -28.62 -7.87
C SER A 145 4.82 -27.44 -7.83
N GLY A 146 5.40 -27.17 -6.68
CA GLY A 146 6.44 -26.17 -6.51
C GLY A 146 5.94 -24.75 -6.37
N PHE A 147 6.30 -23.84 -7.28
CA PHE A 147 6.00 -22.40 -7.20
C PHE A 147 4.49 -22.10 -7.14
N VAL A 148 3.68 -22.78 -7.95
CA VAL A 148 2.21 -22.61 -7.99
C VAL A 148 1.55 -23.05 -6.69
N GLY A 149 1.92 -24.23 -6.16
CA GLY A 149 1.39 -24.73 -4.89
C GLY A 149 1.70 -23.79 -3.72
N ASN A 150 2.91 -23.20 -3.70
CA ASN A 150 3.29 -22.20 -2.70
C ASN A 150 2.46 -20.91 -2.82
N ILE A 151 2.22 -20.41 -4.03
CA ILE A 151 1.38 -19.24 -4.27
C ILE A 151 -0.06 -19.52 -3.82
N GLN A 152 -0.63 -20.67 -4.16
CA GLN A 152 -1.98 -21.04 -3.77
C GLN A 152 -2.15 -21.07 -2.25
N THR A 153 -1.21 -21.69 -1.52
CA THR A 153 -1.24 -21.74 -0.06
C THR A 153 -1.15 -20.34 0.55
N LEU A 154 -0.22 -19.51 0.08
CA LEU A 154 -0.07 -18.13 0.54
C LEU A 154 -1.31 -17.29 0.24
N ALA A 155 -1.92 -17.48 -0.94
CA ALA A 155 -3.15 -16.79 -1.33
C ALA A 155 -4.32 -17.19 -0.42
N LEU A 156 -4.48 -18.47 -0.07
CA LEU A 156 -5.53 -18.94 0.84
C LEU A 156 -5.36 -18.36 2.25
N VAL A 157 -4.15 -18.37 2.80
CA VAL A 157 -3.85 -17.76 4.10
C VAL A 157 -4.09 -16.25 4.07
N GLY A 158 -3.63 -15.58 3.02
CA GLY A 158 -3.88 -14.15 2.82
C GLY A 158 -5.37 -13.84 2.70
N ALA A 159 -6.14 -14.64 1.94
CA ALA A 159 -7.58 -14.46 1.80
C ALA A 159 -8.29 -14.59 3.15
N ALA A 160 -7.96 -15.58 3.95
CA ALA A 160 -8.52 -15.74 5.29
C ALA A 160 -8.22 -14.52 6.18
N ALA A 161 -7.00 -14.01 6.13
CA ALA A 161 -6.59 -12.82 6.89
C ALA A 161 -7.32 -11.54 6.43
N PHE A 162 -7.34 -11.25 5.13
CA PHE A 162 -7.95 -10.02 4.61
C PHE A 162 -9.48 -10.03 4.67
N VAL A 163 -10.12 -11.17 4.33
CA VAL A 163 -11.58 -11.31 4.45
C VAL A 163 -11.99 -11.29 5.93
N GLY A 164 -11.22 -11.95 6.80
CA GLY A 164 -11.43 -11.89 8.25
C GLY A 164 -11.32 -10.46 8.78
N ALA A 165 -10.28 -9.71 8.40
CA ALA A 165 -10.11 -8.30 8.80
C ALA A 165 -11.26 -7.42 8.27
N LEU A 166 -11.67 -7.61 7.01
CA LEU A 166 -12.81 -6.88 6.43
C LEU A 166 -14.09 -7.18 7.19
N THR A 167 -14.35 -8.46 7.51
CA THR A 167 -15.52 -8.86 8.30
C THR A 167 -15.53 -8.22 9.68
N LEU A 168 -14.38 -8.22 10.38
CA LEU A 168 -14.24 -7.56 11.68
C LEU A 168 -14.50 -6.06 11.60
N PHE A 169 -13.99 -5.38 10.58
CA PHE A 169 -14.20 -3.94 10.39
C PHE A 169 -15.66 -3.62 10.06
N LEU A 170 -16.31 -4.43 9.21
CA LEU A 170 -17.73 -4.28 8.93
C LEU A 170 -18.58 -4.49 10.18
N LEU A 171 -18.30 -5.52 10.98
CA LEU A 171 -19.00 -5.77 12.25
C LEU A 171 -18.78 -4.62 13.24
N ALA A 172 -17.55 -4.11 13.37
CA ALA A 172 -17.25 -2.96 14.23
C ALA A 172 -18.01 -1.69 13.76
N ALA A 173 -18.08 -1.46 12.45
CA ALA A 173 -18.81 -0.35 11.88
C ALA A 173 -20.34 -0.48 12.07
N MET A 174 -20.89 -1.69 11.89
CA MET A 174 -22.33 -1.96 12.04
C MET A 174 -22.81 -1.94 13.51
N PHE A 175 -21.94 -2.32 14.44
CA PHE A 175 -22.26 -2.40 15.88
C PHE A 175 -21.28 -1.57 16.73
N PRO A 176 -21.23 -0.23 16.53
CA PRO A 176 -20.21 0.62 17.15
C PRO A 176 -20.21 0.57 18.67
N SER A 177 -21.38 0.61 19.30
CA SER A 177 -21.48 0.55 20.77
C SER A 177 -20.97 -0.77 21.35
N ARG A 178 -21.18 -1.89 20.65
CA ARG A 178 -20.63 -3.20 21.06
C ARG A 178 -19.11 -3.24 20.84
N ALA A 179 -18.64 -2.77 19.70
CA ALA A 179 -17.21 -2.70 19.41
C ALA A 179 -16.48 -1.82 20.43
N GLU A 180 -17.01 -0.64 20.75
CA GLU A 180 -16.49 0.25 21.79
C GLU A 180 -16.48 -0.44 23.15
N GLY A 181 -17.59 -1.09 23.55
CA GLY A 181 -17.68 -1.82 24.82
C GLY A 181 -16.68 -2.95 24.93
N ILE A 182 -16.51 -3.78 23.87
CA ILE A 182 -15.55 -4.87 23.83
C ILE A 182 -14.11 -4.32 23.92
N LEU A 183 -13.79 -3.31 23.13
CA LEU A 183 -12.43 -2.73 23.11
C LEU A 183 -12.10 -2.05 24.42
N THR A 184 -13.03 -1.30 25.01
CA THR A 184 -12.88 -0.69 26.34
C THR A 184 -12.69 -1.75 27.41
N TRP A 185 -13.48 -2.84 27.38
CA TRP A 185 -13.29 -3.96 28.30
C TRP A 185 -11.91 -4.61 28.14
N MET A 186 -11.46 -4.86 26.90
CA MET A 186 -10.12 -5.40 26.61
C MET A 186 -9.01 -4.47 27.14
N VAL A 187 -9.13 -3.17 26.89
CA VAL A 187 -8.17 -2.18 27.39
C VAL A 187 -8.12 -2.19 28.91
N ASN A 188 -9.28 -2.16 29.57
CA ASN A 188 -9.37 -2.17 31.03
C ASN A 188 -8.85 -3.48 31.65
N ARG A 189 -8.96 -4.62 30.92
CA ARG A 189 -8.55 -5.94 31.41
C ARG A 189 -7.06 -6.22 31.21
N PHE A 190 -6.48 -5.77 30.08
CA PHE A 190 -5.14 -6.17 29.66
C PHE A 190 -4.10 -5.03 29.70
N ILE A 191 -4.56 -3.76 29.72
CA ILE A 191 -3.65 -2.62 29.70
C ILE A 191 -3.50 -2.06 31.12
N PRO A 192 -2.25 -1.82 31.58
CA PRO A 192 -2.00 -1.15 32.88
C PRO A 192 -2.68 0.22 32.92
N GLU A 193 -3.22 0.62 34.08
CA GLU A 193 -4.04 1.82 34.28
C GLU A 193 -3.39 3.07 33.69
N ARG A 194 -2.09 3.27 33.94
CA ARG A 194 -1.29 4.39 33.43
C ARG A 194 -1.32 4.59 31.90
N PHE A 195 -1.76 3.57 31.14
CA PHE A 195 -1.78 3.64 29.68
C PHE A 195 -3.19 3.55 29.09
N ARG A 196 -4.23 3.24 29.89
CA ARG A 196 -5.62 3.02 29.43
C ARG A 196 -6.15 4.21 28.64
N ASP A 197 -6.11 5.42 29.23
CA ASP A 197 -6.63 6.64 28.58
C ASP A 197 -5.89 6.95 27.28
N ARG A 198 -4.56 6.75 27.28
CA ARG A 198 -3.76 6.95 26.06
C ARG A 198 -4.16 5.98 24.94
N VAL A 199 -4.42 4.73 25.29
CA VAL A 199 -4.87 3.71 24.33
C VAL A 199 -6.30 3.99 23.86
N LEU A 200 -7.22 4.37 24.75
CA LEU A 200 -8.59 4.71 24.38
C LEU A 200 -8.66 5.98 23.50
N LYS A 201 -7.85 7.01 23.77
CA LYS A 201 -7.71 8.19 22.88
C LYS A 201 -7.28 7.85 21.45
N VAL A 202 -6.69 6.69 21.20
CA VAL A 202 -6.34 6.20 19.86
C VAL A 202 -7.46 5.32 19.30
N ILE A 203 -8.01 4.42 20.11
CA ILE A 203 -8.98 3.41 19.67
C ILE A 203 -10.33 4.05 19.30
N LEU A 204 -10.84 4.99 20.09
CA LEU A 204 -12.16 5.57 19.84
C LEU A 204 -12.22 6.35 18.51
N PRO A 205 -11.29 7.28 18.21
CA PRO A 205 -11.27 7.92 16.90
C PRO A 205 -10.97 6.94 15.75
N PHE A 206 -10.26 5.82 16.02
CA PHE A 206 -10.09 4.76 15.03
C PHE A 206 -11.43 4.12 14.65
N LEU A 207 -12.29 3.80 15.64
CA LEU A 207 -13.62 3.27 15.37
C LEU A 207 -14.46 4.25 14.54
N THR A 208 -14.38 5.55 14.84
CA THR A 208 -15.06 6.58 14.05
C THR A 208 -14.58 6.58 12.58
N GLY A 209 -13.31 6.29 12.32
CA GLY A 209 -12.79 6.13 10.96
C GLY A 209 -13.40 4.96 10.18
N LEU A 210 -14.02 3.97 10.86
CA LEU A 210 -14.71 2.85 10.22
C LEU A 210 -16.17 3.19 9.83
N GLU A 211 -16.70 4.33 10.21
CA GLU A 211 -18.12 4.69 9.96
C GLU A 211 -18.49 4.71 8.47
N SER A 212 -17.53 4.96 7.58
CA SER A 212 -17.75 4.87 6.13
C SER A 212 -18.24 3.50 5.66
N LEU A 213 -17.92 2.44 6.40
CA LEU A 213 -18.35 1.08 6.10
C LEU A 213 -19.79 0.77 6.52
N ARG A 214 -20.44 1.65 7.28
CA ARG A 214 -21.85 1.48 7.71
C ARG A 214 -22.83 1.61 6.55
N SER A 215 -22.48 2.38 5.53
CA SER A 215 -23.28 2.53 4.32
C SER A 215 -22.90 1.47 3.30
N PRO A 216 -23.81 0.54 2.93
CA PRO A 216 -23.54 -0.44 1.89
C PRO A 216 -23.14 0.20 0.55
N LYS A 217 -23.70 1.38 0.24
CA LYS A 217 -23.37 2.15 -0.96
C LYS A 217 -21.90 2.63 -0.92
N GLU A 218 -21.44 3.14 0.22
CA GLU A 218 -20.04 3.60 0.36
C GLU A 218 -19.07 2.43 0.38
N ALA A 219 -19.41 1.34 1.07
CA ALA A 219 -18.61 0.11 1.05
C ALA A 219 -18.47 -0.47 -0.36
N LEU A 220 -19.58 -0.51 -1.14
CA LEU A 220 -19.57 -0.93 -2.54
C LEU A 220 -18.73 0.03 -3.39
N MET A 221 -18.85 1.35 -3.18
CA MET A 221 -18.07 2.35 -3.90
C MET A 221 -16.55 2.16 -3.64
N VAL A 222 -16.16 1.90 -2.39
CA VAL A 222 -14.77 1.61 -2.04
C VAL A 222 -14.29 0.33 -2.73
N PHE A 223 -15.10 -0.71 -2.75
CA PHE A 223 -14.77 -1.96 -3.45
C PHE A 223 -14.60 -1.76 -4.96
N VAL A 224 -15.59 -1.15 -5.62
CA VAL A 224 -15.56 -0.91 -7.08
C VAL A 224 -14.36 -0.02 -7.45
N THR A 225 -14.12 1.05 -6.70
CA THR A 225 -12.95 1.91 -6.94
C THR A 225 -11.64 1.17 -6.69
N SER A 226 -11.58 0.24 -5.74
CA SER A 226 -10.40 -0.62 -5.54
C SER A 226 -10.15 -1.51 -6.76
N VAL A 227 -11.20 -2.15 -7.29
CA VAL A 227 -11.07 -2.95 -8.54
C VAL A 227 -10.58 -2.08 -9.69
N VAL A 228 -11.18 -0.90 -9.91
CA VAL A 228 -10.76 0.04 -10.96
C VAL A 228 -9.30 0.45 -10.78
N ILE A 229 -8.88 0.80 -9.57
CA ILE A 229 -7.50 1.16 -9.26
C ILE A 229 -6.54 0.03 -9.66
N TRP A 230 -6.84 -1.21 -9.28
CA TRP A 230 -5.95 -2.34 -9.55
C TRP A 230 -5.96 -2.77 -11.02
N LEU A 231 -7.06 -2.56 -11.74
CA LEU A 231 -7.08 -2.71 -13.20
C LEU A 231 -6.24 -1.62 -13.90
N LEU A 232 -6.30 -0.37 -13.44
CA LEU A 232 -5.44 0.71 -13.95
C LEU A 232 -3.96 0.43 -13.64
N GLU A 233 -3.67 -0.13 -12.47
CA GLU A 233 -2.31 -0.59 -12.12
C GLU A 233 -1.83 -1.67 -13.09
N THR A 234 -2.66 -2.68 -13.39
CA THR A 234 -2.33 -3.72 -14.38
C THR A 234 -2.19 -3.13 -15.79
N GLY A 235 -3.05 -2.19 -16.16
CA GLY A 235 -2.96 -1.48 -17.44
C GLY A 235 -1.63 -0.77 -17.62
N LYS A 236 -1.06 -0.21 -16.56
CA LYS A 236 0.28 0.37 -16.58
C LYS A 236 1.36 -0.69 -16.85
N TYR A 237 1.28 -1.88 -16.22
CA TYR A 237 2.16 -3.01 -16.50
C TYR A 237 2.09 -3.39 -17.98
N TRP A 238 0.87 -3.43 -18.52
CA TRP A 238 0.60 -3.75 -19.92
C TRP A 238 1.23 -2.72 -20.88
N PHE A 239 1.09 -1.43 -20.63
CA PHE A 239 1.73 -0.40 -21.47
C PHE A 239 3.27 -0.51 -21.41
N VAL A 240 3.85 -0.74 -20.24
CA VAL A 240 5.31 -0.89 -20.10
C VAL A 240 5.78 -2.18 -20.79
N MET A 241 4.97 -3.25 -20.83
CA MET A 241 5.29 -4.48 -21.55
C MET A 241 5.53 -4.21 -23.04
N HIS A 242 4.71 -3.38 -23.66
CA HIS A 242 4.86 -3.04 -25.08
C HIS A 242 6.14 -2.25 -25.39
N ALA A 243 6.88 -1.80 -24.39
CA ALA A 243 8.21 -1.23 -24.60
C ALA A 243 9.27 -2.32 -24.87
N PHE A 244 9.00 -3.57 -24.55
CA PHE A 244 9.94 -4.70 -24.64
C PHE A 244 9.48 -5.73 -25.68
N ASP A 245 10.40 -6.55 -26.15
CA ASP A 245 10.14 -7.60 -27.14
C ASP A 245 9.71 -8.91 -26.44
N PHE A 246 8.57 -8.87 -25.76
CA PHE A 246 7.86 -10.05 -25.26
C PHE A 246 6.38 -9.74 -25.13
N ASP A 247 5.56 -10.79 -25.14
CA ASP A 247 4.11 -10.67 -24.97
C ASP A 247 3.60 -11.75 -24.00
N VAL A 248 2.82 -11.29 -23.01
CA VAL A 248 2.07 -12.16 -22.09
C VAL A 248 0.66 -11.63 -21.94
N SER A 249 -0.27 -12.50 -21.54
CA SER A 249 -1.67 -12.10 -21.36
C SER A 249 -1.82 -10.97 -20.34
N PHE A 250 -2.86 -10.15 -20.50
CA PHE A 250 -3.23 -9.16 -19.47
C PHE A 250 -3.46 -9.82 -18.11
N PHE A 251 -3.94 -11.06 -18.12
CA PHE A 251 -4.14 -11.87 -16.91
C PHE A 251 -2.82 -12.25 -16.23
N ALA A 252 -1.77 -12.59 -17.00
CA ALA A 252 -0.43 -12.81 -16.46
C ALA A 252 0.11 -11.55 -15.75
N LEU A 253 -0.06 -10.38 -16.34
CA LEU A 253 0.31 -9.11 -15.73
C LEU A 253 -0.55 -8.76 -14.50
N MET A 254 -1.82 -9.16 -14.49
CA MET A 254 -2.70 -9.02 -13.34
C MET A 254 -2.25 -9.91 -12.18
N LEU A 255 -1.81 -11.14 -12.47
CA LEU A 255 -1.18 -12.03 -11.48
C LEU A 255 0.13 -11.42 -10.95
N MET A 256 1.01 -10.96 -11.85
CA MET A 256 2.26 -10.30 -11.48
C MET A 256 1.98 -9.10 -10.56
N ASN A 257 1.02 -8.23 -10.92
CA ASN A 257 0.63 -7.08 -10.12
C ASN A 257 0.16 -7.50 -8.72
N GLY A 258 -0.70 -8.52 -8.62
CA GLY A 258 -1.16 -9.06 -7.34
C GLY A 258 -0.03 -9.59 -6.46
N ILE A 259 0.82 -10.46 -7.01
CA ILE A 259 1.94 -11.09 -6.29
C ILE A 259 2.97 -10.05 -5.83
N VAL A 260 3.38 -9.15 -6.73
CA VAL A 260 4.34 -8.10 -6.43
C VAL A 260 3.85 -7.20 -5.31
N ASN A 261 2.59 -6.74 -5.38
CA ASN A 261 2.05 -5.84 -4.36
C ASN A 261 1.83 -6.54 -3.01
N LEU A 262 1.47 -7.82 -2.99
CA LEU A 262 1.45 -8.61 -1.77
C LEU A 262 2.86 -8.77 -1.18
N ALA A 263 3.88 -9.05 -2.00
CA ALA A 263 5.27 -9.15 -1.57
C ALA A 263 5.80 -7.82 -1.00
N THR A 264 5.41 -6.67 -1.55
CA THR A 264 5.79 -5.36 -1.01
C THR A 264 5.14 -5.03 0.34
N THR A 265 4.25 -5.87 0.88
CA THR A 265 3.79 -5.76 2.28
C THR A 265 4.87 -6.20 3.27
N ILE A 266 5.84 -6.99 2.83
CA ILE A 266 7.00 -7.39 3.63
C ILE A 266 7.86 -6.15 3.88
N PRO A 267 8.28 -5.88 5.14
CA PRO A 267 9.19 -4.80 5.44
C PRO A 267 10.50 -4.92 4.64
N SER A 268 10.79 -3.92 3.82
CA SER A 268 11.94 -3.90 2.91
C SER A 268 12.63 -2.53 2.94
N ALA A 269 13.71 -2.38 2.16
CA ALA A 269 14.34 -1.09 1.96
C ALA A 269 13.38 -0.07 1.32
N PRO A 270 13.66 1.23 1.46
CA PRO A 270 12.90 2.27 0.78
C PRO A 270 12.75 1.98 -0.72
N GLY A 271 11.57 2.28 -1.26
CA GLY A 271 11.26 2.03 -2.67
C GLY A 271 10.97 0.57 -3.01
N TYR A 272 10.87 -0.33 -2.02
CA TYR A 272 10.54 -1.76 -2.22
C TYR A 272 11.54 -2.54 -3.08
N VAL A 273 12.79 -2.05 -3.20
CA VAL A 273 13.84 -2.69 -4.00
C VAL A 273 14.02 -4.15 -3.57
N GLY A 274 14.05 -5.04 -4.52
CA GLY A 274 14.13 -6.49 -4.34
C GLY A 274 12.76 -7.14 -4.09
N THR A 275 11.97 -6.67 -3.14
CA THR A 275 10.64 -7.23 -2.84
C THR A 275 9.61 -6.94 -3.93
N PHE A 276 9.83 -5.91 -4.75
CA PHE A 276 9.10 -5.66 -5.97
C PHE A 276 9.68 -6.49 -7.13
N ASP A 277 11.01 -6.49 -7.26
CA ASP A 277 11.70 -6.96 -8.46
C ASP A 277 11.70 -8.50 -8.57
N ALA A 278 12.10 -9.20 -7.52
CA ALA A 278 12.24 -10.67 -7.56
C ALA A 278 10.92 -11.40 -7.86
N PRO A 279 9.78 -11.09 -7.21
CA PRO A 279 8.51 -11.72 -7.56
C PRO A 279 8.04 -11.38 -8.97
N GLY A 280 8.29 -10.15 -9.44
CA GLY A 280 7.95 -9.73 -10.80
C GLY A 280 8.67 -10.54 -11.85
N ILE A 281 9.99 -10.68 -11.72
CA ILE A 281 10.83 -11.50 -12.60
C ILE A 281 10.38 -12.96 -12.55
N ALA A 282 10.15 -13.52 -11.35
CA ALA A 282 9.75 -14.91 -11.18
C ALA A 282 8.42 -15.25 -11.86
N VAL A 283 7.42 -14.34 -11.77
CA VAL A 283 6.14 -14.53 -12.47
C VAL A 283 6.35 -14.54 -13.97
N LEU A 284 7.08 -13.58 -14.53
CA LEU A 284 7.31 -13.51 -15.98
C LEU A 284 8.07 -14.73 -16.50
N GLN A 285 9.07 -15.21 -15.75
CA GLN A 285 9.78 -16.45 -16.09
C GLN A 285 8.84 -17.66 -16.09
N ALA A 286 7.88 -17.75 -15.17
CA ALA A 286 6.88 -18.81 -15.17
C ALA A 286 5.99 -18.79 -16.42
N TYR A 287 5.82 -17.62 -17.04
CA TYR A 287 5.15 -17.44 -18.33
C TYR A 287 6.11 -17.56 -19.53
N GLY A 288 7.33 -18.06 -19.33
CA GLY A 288 8.29 -18.34 -20.39
C GLY A 288 9.10 -17.13 -20.88
N VAL A 289 9.01 -15.97 -20.21
CA VAL A 289 9.83 -14.82 -20.57
C VAL A 289 11.28 -15.04 -20.12
N ASN A 290 12.24 -14.77 -21.01
CA ASN A 290 13.67 -14.84 -20.67
C ASN A 290 13.99 -13.98 -19.44
N GLN A 291 14.88 -14.48 -18.57
CA GLN A 291 15.21 -13.81 -17.32
C GLN A 291 15.77 -12.39 -17.54
N ALA A 292 16.59 -12.19 -18.54
CA ALA A 292 17.19 -10.89 -18.83
C ALA A 292 16.14 -9.86 -19.26
N THR A 293 15.20 -10.26 -20.14
CA THR A 293 14.08 -9.42 -20.58
C THR A 293 13.13 -9.15 -19.41
N ALA A 294 12.80 -10.16 -18.61
CA ALA A 294 11.95 -10.00 -17.43
C ALA A 294 12.57 -9.06 -16.40
N ALA A 295 13.89 -9.13 -16.19
CA ALA A 295 14.62 -8.22 -15.30
C ALA A 295 14.65 -6.78 -15.85
N GLY A 296 14.97 -6.60 -17.13
CA GLY A 296 14.96 -5.29 -17.79
C GLY A 296 13.58 -4.62 -17.71
N TYR A 297 12.52 -5.35 -18.07
CA TYR A 297 11.14 -4.88 -17.94
C TYR A 297 10.80 -4.49 -16.50
N THR A 298 11.10 -5.36 -15.54
CA THR A 298 10.74 -5.11 -14.13
C THR A 298 11.45 -3.89 -13.58
N VAL A 299 12.73 -3.68 -13.92
CA VAL A 299 13.48 -2.47 -13.53
C VAL A 299 12.86 -1.21 -14.13
N VAL A 300 12.53 -1.22 -15.43
CA VAL A 300 11.89 -0.06 -16.09
C VAL A 300 10.52 0.21 -15.51
N LEU A 301 9.72 -0.82 -15.28
CA LEU A 301 8.42 -0.69 -14.61
C LEU A 301 8.58 -0.09 -13.21
N HIS A 302 9.53 -0.56 -12.43
CA HIS A 302 9.79 -0.07 -11.07
C HIS A 302 10.18 1.42 -11.09
N VAL A 303 11.07 1.82 -11.99
CA VAL A 303 11.45 3.24 -12.17
C VAL A 303 10.26 4.07 -12.62
N ALA A 304 9.46 3.59 -13.57
CA ALA A 304 8.27 4.28 -14.07
C ALA A 304 7.20 4.48 -12.99
N LEU A 305 7.13 3.60 -11.99
CA LEU A 305 6.27 3.71 -10.82
C LEU A 305 6.83 4.66 -9.76
N TRP A 306 8.11 4.54 -9.51
CA TRP A 306 8.79 5.21 -8.41
C TRP A 306 9.10 6.68 -8.72
N LEU A 307 9.68 6.97 -9.89
CA LEU A 307 10.26 8.27 -10.20
C LEU A 307 9.20 9.38 -10.40
N PRO A 308 8.17 9.23 -11.25
CA PRO A 308 7.23 10.31 -11.53
C PRO A 308 6.45 10.76 -10.30
N ILE A 309 5.97 9.80 -9.48
CA ILE A 309 5.19 10.13 -8.27
C ILE A 309 6.07 10.73 -7.18
N THR A 310 7.34 10.29 -7.09
CA THR A 310 8.30 10.84 -6.14
C THR A 310 8.64 12.29 -6.46
N ILE A 311 8.87 12.60 -7.73
CA ILE A 311 9.11 13.97 -8.18
C ILE A 311 7.89 14.85 -7.91
N LEU A 312 6.70 14.41 -8.31
CA LEU A 312 5.47 15.19 -8.11
C LEU A 312 5.17 15.38 -6.62
N GLY A 313 5.37 14.34 -5.80
CA GLY A 313 5.23 14.43 -4.36
C GLY A 313 6.20 15.42 -3.71
N ALA A 314 7.46 15.44 -4.16
CA ALA A 314 8.46 16.43 -3.72
C ALA A 314 8.06 17.86 -4.10
N ILE A 315 7.55 18.07 -5.32
CA ILE A 315 7.03 19.37 -5.75
C ILE A 315 5.86 19.81 -4.88
N TYR A 316 4.90 18.93 -4.58
CA TYR A 316 3.80 19.27 -3.69
C TYR A 316 4.30 19.53 -2.27
N MET A 317 5.22 18.74 -1.73
CA MET A 317 5.75 18.92 -0.39
C MET A 317 6.44 20.28 -0.22
N THR A 318 7.21 20.72 -1.22
CA THR A 318 7.86 22.04 -1.20
C THR A 318 6.86 23.19 -1.33
N ARG A 319 5.88 23.09 -2.26
CA ARG A 319 4.81 24.10 -2.43
C ARG A 319 3.95 24.27 -1.18
N GLU A 320 3.80 23.22 -0.41
CA GLU A 320 2.98 23.15 0.78
C GLU A 320 3.72 23.61 2.04
N GLY A 321 5.02 23.91 1.94
CA GLY A 321 5.85 24.30 3.08
C GLY A 321 5.93 23.22 4.17
N ILE A 322 5.81 21.95 3.76
CA ILE A 322 5.85 20.81 4.68
C ILE A 322 7.30 20.42 4.92
N HIS A 323 7.76 20.57 6.16
CA HIS A 323 9.10 20.18 6.60
C HIS A 323 8.98 18.97 7.52
N TRP A 324 9.02 17.78 6.95
CA TRP A 324 8.80 16.49 7.64
C TRP A 324 9.44 16.43 9.04
N ARG A 325 10.73 16.77 9.17
CA ARG A 325 11.43 16.71 10.46
C ARG A 325 10.86 17.67 11.48
N GLN A 326 10.50 18.89 11.06
CA GLN A 326 9.98 19.93 11.95
C GLN A 326 8.53 19.64 12.32
N ASP A 327 7.72 19.18 11.36
CA ASP A 327 6.31 18.87 11.58
C ASP A 327 6.12 17.64 12.47
N MET A 328 6.96 16.60 12.31
CA MET A 328 6.98 15.44 13.21
C MET A 328 7.46 15.81 14.62
N ALA A 329 8.48 16.68 14.75
CA ALA A 329 8.94 17.15 16.05
C ALA A 329 7.86 17.97 16.77
N LYS A 330 7.14 18.84 16.06
CA LYS A 330 6.01 19.61 16.63
C LYS A 330 4.89 18.71 17.10
N LEU A 331 4.48 17.71 16.31
CA LEU A 331 3.45 16.75 16.71
C LEU A 331 3.86 15.92 17.93
N GLN A 332 5.14 15.57 18.05
CA GLN A 332 5.65 14.91 19.25
C GLN A 332 5.63 15.84 20.46
N GLN A 333 5.93 17.13 20.28
CA GLN A 333 5.84 18.13 21.34
C GLN A 333 4.41 18.39 21.75
N GLU A 334 3.49 18.57 20.80
CA GLU A 334 2.05 18.74 21.05
C GLU A 334 1.46 17.53 21.79
N ALA A 335 1.82 16.30 21.41
CA ALA A 335 1.40 15.09 22.11
C ALA A 335 1.97 14.99 23.55
N VAL A 336 3.18 15.52 23.79
CA VAL A 336 3.80 15.58 25.13
C VAL A 336 3.20 16.71 25.96
N GLU A 337 2.84 17.83 25.35
CA GLU A 337 2.18 18.96 26.05
C GLU A 337 0.73 18.62 26.41
N GLU A 338 0.00 17.95 25.52
CA GLU A 338 -1.36 17.46 25.79
C GLU A 338 -1.37 16.42 26.93
N ASP A 339 -0.30 15.63 27.06
CA ASP A 339 -0.09 14.68 28.17
C ASP A 339 0.22 15.38 29.49
N LYS A 340 0.86 16.57 29.45
CA LYS A 340 1.18 17.38 30.64
C LYS A 340 0.01 18.25 31.12
N THR A 341 -0.82 18.73 30.18
CA THR A 341 -1.99 19.58 30.50
C THR A 341 -3.20 18.78 30.96
N ASN A 342 -3.26 17.49 30.68
CA ASN A 342 -4.23 16.53 31.22
C ASN A 342 -3.51 15.44 32.02
N PRO A 343 -3.02 15.74 33.25
CA PRO A 343 -2.46 14.70 34.09
C PRO A 343 -3.52 13.63 34.40
N PRO A 344 -3.13 12.36 34.59
CA PRO A 344 -4.06 11.32 35.00
C PRO A 344 -4.78 11.79 36.27
N LEU A 345 -6.11 11.64 36.29
CA LEU A 345 -6.90 11.87 37.51
C LEU A 345 -6.27 11.01 38.62
N GLU A 346 -5.86 11.66 39.72
CA GLU A 346 -5.36 10.93 40.89
C GLU A 346 -6.47 9.95 41.37
N PRO A 347 -6.14 8.71 41.70
CA PRO A 347 -7.12 7.76 42.21
C PRO A 347 -7.65 8.26 43.56
N THR A 348 -8.94 8.59 43.60
CA THR A 348 -9.71 8.83 44.84
C THR A 348 -10.08 7.51 45.47
#